data_225692333bea6c8abdfffd61e1054155
#
_entry.id   225692333bea6c8abdfffd61e1054155
#
_cell.length_a   1.000
_cell.length_b   1.000
_cell.length_c   1.000
_cell.angle_alpha   90.00
_cell.angle_beta   90.00
_cell.angle_gamma   90.00
#
_symmetry.space_group_name_H-M   'P 1'
#
loop_
_entity.id
_entity.type
_entity.pdbx_description
1 polymer ?
#
loop_
_entity_poly.entity_id
_entity_poly.type
_entity_poly.pdbx_seq_one_letter_code
_entity_poly.pdbx_strand_id
1 'polypeptide(L)'
;MSSAKNSAVKNYFHKNGRAMGSMGYFILLMIVFLIGAPEAWIRPNLHQSVFVMMPTLLFMVIPLVFLVTSGEIDLSFASTYGLSAYVFALLVTAGIDPAIAFIGGICTGALVGASVGALIVFGRLSSLVASLGVLFLIRGFLFVSTNSRSITLLEIDTHWMYPMLVGKIYGFPVQVLWALGFVIFSYYLFNRHVFGIHVHHVGDNEVSAAQMGVNVKAVKIKAFMFVGIGAAVAG
;
A
#
# COMPACT_ATOMS: atom_id res chain seq x y z
N MET A 1 -21.97 35.92 17.74
CA MET A 1 -21.64 34.96 16.66
C MET A 1 -20.14 34.68 16.50
N SER A 2 -19.24 35.61 16.80
CA SER A 2 -17.76 35.44 16.68
C SER A 2 -17.18 34.43 17.68
N SER A 3 -17.61 34.42 18.95
CA SER A 3 -17.10 33.56 20.02
C SER A 3 -17.37 32.05 19.79
N ALA A 4 -18.56 31.72 19.28
CA ALA A 4 -18.93 30.32 18.99
C ALA A 4 -18.14 29.73 17.81
N LYS A 5 -17.79 30.56 16.82
CA LYS A 5 -16.97 30.16 15.67
C LYS A 5 -15.53 29.90 16.07
N ASN A 6 -14.96 30.70 16.97
CA ASN A 6 -13.62 30.52 17.52
C ASN A 6 -13.51 29.28 18.42
N SER A 7 -14.54 28.93 19.19
CA SER A 7 -14.56 27.72 20.00
C SER A 7 -14.66 26.44 19.15
N ALA A 8 -15.44 26.46 18.07
CA ALA A 8 -15.56 25.34 17.14
C ALA A 8 -14.25 25.07 16.39
N VAL A 9 -13.58 26.14 15.94
CA VAL A 9 -12.24 26.03 15.30
C VAL A 9 -11.22 25.50 16.29
N LYS A 10 -11.17 26.01 17.52
CA LYS A 10 -10.23 25.56 18.57
C LYS A 10 -10.46 24.08 18.95
N ASN A 11 -11.71 23.65 19.03
CA ASN A 11 -12.07 22.25 19.28
C ASN A 11 -11.68 21.32 18.10
N TYR A 12 -11.85 21.80 16.85
CA TYR A 12 -11.41 21.07 15.68
C TYR A 12 -9.88 20.87 15.66
N PHE A 13 -9.12 21.92 15.97
CA PHE A 13 -7.66 21.87 16.09
C PHE A 13 -7.21 20.92 17.21
N HIS A 14 -7.89 20.92 18.35
CA HIS A 14 -7.54 20.03 19.47
C HIS A 14 -7.83 18.56 19.15
N LYS A 15 -8.95 18.28 18.47
CA LYS A 15 -9.36 16.94 18.06
C LYS A 15 -8.46 16.36 16.96
N ASN A 16 -7.97 17.21 16.05
CA ASN A 16 -7.17 16.79 14.89
C ASN A 16 -5.70 17.25 14.97
N GLY A 17 -5.16 17.51 16.17
CA GLY A 17 -3.84 18.09 16.36
C GLY A 17 -2.70 17.30 15.70
N ARG A 18 -2.77 15.96 15.71
CA ARG A 18 -1.79 15.10 15.04
C ARG A 18 -1.82 15.24 13.52
N ALA A 19 -3.01 15.25 12.92
CA ALA A 19 -3.17 15.41 11.47
C ALA A 19 -2.74 16.82 11.02
N MET A 20 -2.99 17.84 11.84
CA MET A 20 -2.58 19.21 11.54
C MET A 20 -1.07 19.40 11.71
N GLY A 21 -0.44 18.71 12.67
CA GLY A 21 1.00 18.68 12.83
C GLY A 21 1.69 18.07 11.62
N SER A 22 1.19 16.94 11.10
CA SER A 22 1.73 16.32 9.89
C SER A 22 1.55 17.21 8.66
N MET A 23 0.40 17.90 8.54
CA MET A 23 0.14 18.84 7.45
C MET A 23 1.08 20.05 7.53
N GLY A 24 1.28 20.61 8.74
CA GLY A 24 2.21 21.71 8.98
C GLY A 24 3.64 21.33 8.63
N TYR A 25 4.07 20.13 9.03
CA TYR A 25 5.39 19.61 8.67
C TYR A 25 5.55 19.42 7.15
N PHE A 26 4.53 18.89 6.49
CA PHE A 26 4.53 18.76 5.03
C PHE A 26 4.65 20.12 4.33
N ILE A 27 3.87 21.11 4.76
CA ILE A 27 3.93 22.48 4.22
C ILE A 27 5.31 23.10 4.45
N LEU A 28 5.88 22.91 5.65
CA LEU A 28 7.23 23.39 5.96
C LEU A 28 8.27 22.79 5.01
N LEU A 29 8.22 21.47 4.79
CA LEU A 29 9.11 20.80 3.83
C LEU A 29 8.94 21.34 2.42
N MET A 30 7.69 21.56 1.97
CA MET A 30 7.42 22.15 0.65
C MET A 30 8.05 23.55 0.51
N ILE A 31 7.96 24.39 1.55
CA ILE A 31 8.57 25.72 1.56
C ILE A 31 10.10 25.61 1.51
N VAL A 32 10.69 24.72 2.30
CA VAL A 32 12.15 24.49 2.31
C VAL A 32 12.65 24.06 0.93
N PHE A 33 11.95 23.13 0.28
CA PHE A 33 12.31 22.70 -1.08
C PHE A 33 12.10 23.80 -2.12
N LEU A 34 11.04 24.60 -1.99
CA LEU A 34 10.76 25.72 -2.89
C LEU A 34 11.86 26.80 -2.83
N ILE A 35 12.38 27.09 -1.62
CA ILE A 35 13.46 28.05 -1.42
C ILE A 35 14.81 27.46 -1.82
N GLY A 36 15.06 26.18 -1.47
CA GLY A 36 16.34 25.52 -1.71
C GLY A 36 16.59 25.11 -3.16
N ALA A 37 15.54 24.83 -3.93
CA ALA A 37 15.65 24.39 -5.33
C ALA A 37 14.51 24.92 -6.20
N PRO A 38 14.37 26.26 -6.35
CA PRO A 38 13.25 26.86 -7.09
C PRO A 38 13.18 26.41 -8.55
N GLU A 39 14.35 26.22 -9.18
CA GLU A 39 14.42 25.76 -10.59
C GLU A 39 13.83 24.35 -10.78
N ALA A 40 13.94 23.47 -9.79
CA ALA A 40 13.37 22.14 -9.86
C ALA A 40 11.83 22.19 -9.86
N TRP A 41 11.23 23.11 -9.09
CA TRP A 41 9.78 23.29 -9.01
C TRP A 41 9.14 23.80 -10.30
N ILE A 42 9.87 24.58 -11.09
CA ILE A 42 9.38 25.12 -12.35
C ILE A 42 9.42 24.07 -13.47
N ARG A 43 10.19 22.98 -13.28
CA ARG A 43 10.34 21.93 -14.32
C ARG A 43 9.09 21.01 -14.35
N PRO A 44 8.37 20.92 -15.49
CA PRO A 44 7.21 20.03 -15.62
C PRO A 44 7.52 18.58 -15.35
N ASN A 45 8.74 18.13 -15.66
CA ASN A 45 9.19 16.74 -15.49
C ASN A 45 9.19 16.30 -14.01
N LEU A 46 9.44 17.23 -13.05
CA LEU A 46 9.37 16.91 -11.62
C LEU A 46 7.94 16.48 -11.25
N HIS A 47 6.97 17.31 -11.64
CA HIS A 47 5.56 17.04 -11.32
C HIS A 47 5.05 15.76 -11.98
N GLN A 48 5.45 15.52 -13.25
CA GLN A 48 5.12 14.27 -13.93
C GLN A 48 5.70 13.05 -13.20
N SER A 49 6.96 13.12 -12.76
CA SER A 49 7.59 12.02 -11.99
C SER A 49 6.85 11.75 -10.69
N VAL A 50 6.42 12.80 -9.96
CA VAL A 50 5.62 12.65 -8.73
C VAL A 50 4.28 11.96 -9.03
N PHE A 51 3.57 12.38 -10.09
CA PHE A 51 2.30 11.78 -10.49
C PHE A 51 2.43 10.32 -10.93
N VAL A 52 3.58 9.90 -11.45
CA VAL A 52 3.84 8.50 -11.83
C VAL A 52 4.19 7.64 -10.60
N MET A 53 4.95 8.20 -9.64
CA MET A 53 5.39 7.45 -8.45
C MET A 53 4.32 7.38 -7.34
N MET A 54 3.46 8.40 -7.23
CA MET A 54 2.46 8.50 -6.17
C MET A 54 1.47 7.32 -6.13
N PRO A 55 0.93 6.83 -7.25
CA PRO A 55 0.06 5.65 -7.27
C PRO A 55 0.68 4.42 -6.63
N THR A 56 1.92 4.09 -6.96
CA THR A 56 2.66 2.97 -6.39
C THR A 56 2.71 3.06 -4.86
N LEU A 57 3.04 4.24 -4.32
CA LEU A 57 3.06 4.48 -2.87
C LEU A 57 1.67 4.32 -2.25
N LEU A 58 0.61 4.83 -2.90
CA LEU A 58 -0.76 4.73 -2.40
C LEU A 58 -1.24 3.28 -2.31
N PHE A 59 -0.97 2.46 -3.34
CA PHE A 59 -1.31 1.03 -3.31
C PHE A 59 -0.61 0.29 -2.16
N MET A 60 0.60 0.68 -1.78
CA MET A 60 1.35 0.06 -0.68
C MET A 60 0.92 0.58 0.69
N VAL A 61 0.73 1.90 0.85
CA VAL A 61 0.53 2.55 2.16
C VAL A 61 -0.91 2.41 2.66
N ILE A 62 -1.91 2.49 1.77
CA ILE A 62 -3.31 2.45 2.19
C ILE A 62 -3.68 1.14 2.91
N PRO A 63 -3.31 -0.06 2.42
CA PRO A 63 -3.57 -1.30 3.15
C PRO A 63 -2.88 -1.36 4.51
N LEU A 64 -1.71 -0.74 4.65
CA LEU A 64 -1.01 -0.67 5.94
C LEU A 64 -1.82 0.07 7.01
N VAL A 65 -2.71 1.01 6.62
CA VAL A 65 -3.61 1.68 7.59
C VAL A 65 -4.50 0.66 8.30
N PHE A 66 -5.06 -0.32 7.56
CA PHE A 66 -5.87 -1.39 8.16
C PHE A 66 -5.05 -2.22 9.14
N LEU A 67 -3.82 -2.56 8.74
CA LEU A 67 -2.95 -3.40 9.54
C LEU A 67 -2.52 -2.69 10.83
N VAL A 68 -2.05 -1.45 10.73
CA VAL A 68 -1.64 -0.64 11.89
C VAL A 68 -2.83 -0.38 12.82
N THR A 69 -4.02 -0.15 12.26
CA THR A 69 -5.25 -0.01 13.06
C THR A 69 -5.58 -1.29 13.80
N SER A 70 -5.28 -2.48 13.26
CA SER A 70 -5.46 -3.76 13.97
C SER A 70 -4.36 -4.06 15.01
N GLY A 71 -3.40 -3.16 15.22
CA GLY A 71 -2.31 -3.30 16.18
C GLY A 71 -1.09 -4.05 15.66
N GLU A 72 -1.02 -4.35 14.35
CA GLU A 72 0.06 -5.11 13.73
C GLU A 72 0.93 -4.24 12.82
N ILE A 73 2.16 -4.69 12.54
CA ILE A 73 3.11 -4.03 11.65
C ILE A 73 3.58 -5.05 10.60
N ASP A 74 3.66 -4.64 9.35
CA ASP A 74 4.27 -5.44 8.28
C ASP A 74 5.44 -4.66 7.66
N LEU A 75 6.61 -5.27 7.65
CA LEU A 75 7.79 -4.77 6.95
C LEU A 75 8.09 -5.58 5.68
N SER A 76 7.40 -6.71 5.50
CA SER A 76 7.60 -7.58 4.34
C SER A 76 6.99 -7.03 3.05
N PHE A 77 6.09 -6.05 3.13
CA PHE A 77 5.38 -5.49 1.98
C PHE A 77 6.32 -5.02 0.85
N ALA A 78 7.49 -4.44 1.21
CA ALA A 78 8.46 -3.97 0.23
C ALA A 78 9.11 -5.13 -0.55
N SER A 79 9.36 -6.29 0.09
CA SER A 79 9.86 -7.48 -0.60
C SER A 79 8.75 -8.22 -1.34
N THR A 80 7.52 -8.18 -0.83
CA THR A 80 6.33 -8.72 -1.49
C THR A 80 6.05 -8.00 -2.81
N TYR A 81 6.20 -6.68 -2.85
CA TYR A 81 6.19 -5.87 -4.06
C TYR A 81 7.17 -6.43 -5.11
N GLY A 82 8.44 -6.62 -4.73
CA GLY A 82 9.47 -7.16 -5.63
C GLY A 82 9.19 -8.59 -6.08
N LEU A 83 8.68 -9.46 -5.18
CA LEU A 83 8.35 -10.84 -5.52
C LEU A 83 7.17 -10.93 -6.50
N SER A 84 6.15 -10.12 -6.30
CA SER A 84 4.98 -10.09 -7.19
C SER A 84 5.35 -9.60 -8.58
N ALA A 85 6.18 -8.55 -8.68
CA ALA A 85 6.74 -8.09 -9.95
C ALA A 85 7.62 -9.16 -10.62
N TYR A 86 8.44 -9.87 -9.85
CA TYR A 86 9.26 -10.96 -10.34
C TYR A 86 8.42 -12.11 -10.91
N VAL A 87 7.36 -12.54 -10.19
CA VAL A 87 6.46 -13.59 -10.67
C VAL A 87 5.72 -13.15 -11.94
N PHE A 88 5.23 -11.92 -11.98
CA PHE A 88 4.64 -11.33 -13.19
C PHE A 88 5.61 -11.41 -14.37
N ALA A 89 6.85 -10.95 -14.19
CA ALA A 89 7.86 -10.96 -15.24
C ALA A 89 8.22 -12.39 -15.69
N LEU A 90 8.34 -13.34 -14.77
CA LEU A 90 8.55 -14.76 -15.09
C LEU A 90 7.43 -15.34 -15.94
N LEU A 91 6.19 -15.09 -15.59
CA LEU A 91 5.02 -15.60 -16.31
C LEU A 91 4.95 -15.03 -17.73
N VAL A 92 5.21 -13.72 -17.87
CA VAL A 92 5.25 -13.07 -19.19
C VAL A 92 6.39 -13.60 -20.06
N THR A 93 7.60 -13.78 -19.48
CA THR A 93 8.74 -14.34 -20.21
C THR A 93 8.54 -15.81 -20.57
N ALA A 94 7.71 -16.54 -19.82
CA ALA A 94 7.29 -17.90 -20.15
C ALA A 94 6.20 -17.96 -21.24
N GLY A 95 5.78 -16.82 -21.81
CA GLY A 95 4.78 -16.74 -22.87
C GLY A 95 3.32 -16.75 -22.38
N ILE A 96 3.10 -16.55 -21.07
CA ILE A 96 1.76 -16.42 -20.52
C ILE A 96 1.24 -14.99 -20.79
N ASP A 97 -0.03 -14.90 -21.14
CA ASP A 97 -0.71 -13.63 -21.38
C ASP A 97 -0.51 -12.67 -20.19
N PRO A 98 -0.09 -11.41 -20.42
CA PRO A 98 0.15 -10.42 -19.38
C PRO A 98 -1.01 -10.20 -18.42
N ALA A 99 -2.27 -10.32 -18.86
CA ALA A 99 -3.43 -10.20 -17.98
C ALA A 99 -3.52 -11.37 -16.99
N ILE A 100 -3.21 -12.58 -17.42
CA ILE A 100 -3.14 -13.76 -16.54
C ILE A 100 -1.93 -13.65 -15.60
N ALA A 101 -0.78 -13.21 -16.13
CA ALA A 101 0.42 -12.98 -15.33
C ALA A 101 0.20 -11.94 -14.22
N PHE A 102 -0.56 -10.88 -14.50
CA PHE A 102 -0.95 -9.87 -13.51
C PHE A 102 -1.77 -10.46 -12.36
N ILE A 103 -2.74 -11.33 -12.67
CA ILE A 103 -3.50 -12.07 -11.64
C ILE A 103 -2.55 -12.96 -10.83
N GLY A 104 -1.59 -13.62 -11.48
CA GLY A 104 -0.55 -14.43 -10.83
C GLY A 104 0.29 -13.61 -9.83
N GLY A 105 0.67 -12.39 -10.19
CA GLY A 105 1.35 -11.44 -9.30
C GLY A 105 0.50 -11.07 -8.09
N ILE A 106 -0.79 -10.73 -8.30
CA ILE A 106 -1.72 -10.42 -7.21
C ILE A 106 -1.92 -11.62 -6.27
N CYS A 107 -2.09 -12.82 -6.81
CA CYS A 107 -2.20 -14.05 -6.01
C CYS A 107 -0.93 -14.29 -5.19
N THR A 108 0.24 -14.04 -5.76
CA THR A 108 1.52 -14.14 -5.04
C THR A 108 1.56 -13.20 -3.83
N GLY A 109 1.21 -11.93 -4.02
CA GLY A 109 1.16 -10.98 -2.91
C GLY A 109 0.14 -11.36 -1.84
N ALA A 110 -1.06 -11.80 -2.25
CA ALA A 110 -2.09 -12.29 -1.33
C ALA A 110 -1.60 -13.49 -0.50
N LEU A 111 -0.94 -14.45 -1.13
CA LEU A 111 -0.38 -15.65 -0.48
C LEU A 111 0.74 -15.28 0.49
N VAL A 112 1.65 -14.39 0.12
CA VAL A 112 2.71 -13.91 1.02
C VAL A 112 2.10 -13.22 2.23
N GLY A 113 1.18 -12.27 2.02
CA GLY A 113 0.51 -11.58 3.13
C GLY A 113 -0.25 -12.54 4.04
N ALA A 114 -1.03 -13.49 3.46
CA ALA A 114 -1.71 -14.51 4.23
C ALA A 114 -0.75 -15.39 5.04
N SER A 115 0.42 -15.74 4.47
CA SER A 115 1.46 -16.53 5.14
C SER A 115 2.07 -15.79 6.32
N VAL A 116 2.39 -14.48 6.15
CA VAL A 116 2.86 -13.62 7.26
C VAL A 116 1.82 -13.55 8.36
N GLY A 117 0.55 -13.27 8.01
CA GLY A 117 -0.55 -13.26 8.96
C GLY A 117 -0.73 -14.60 9.69
N ALA A 118 -0.59 -15.72 8.99
CA ALA A 118 -0.67 -17.06 9.58
C ALA A 118 0.49 -17.32 10.54
N LEU A 119 1.72 -16.94 10.20
CA LEU A 119 2.89 -17.04 11.10
C LEU A 119 2.68 -16.28 12.41
N ILE A 120 2.07 -15.10 12.36
CA ILE A 120 1.80 -14.29 13.54
C ILE A 120 0.68 -14.94 14.39
N VAL A 121 -0.43 -15.30 13.74
CA VAL A 121 -1.63 -15.78 14.43
C VAL A 121 -1.45 -17.19 14.99
N PHE A 122 -0.83 -18.10 14.26
CA PHE A 122 -0.66 -19.50 14.66
C PHE A 122 0.72 -19.77 15.26
N GLY A 123 1.77 -19.11 14.75
CA GLY A 123 3.12 -19.19 15.28
C GLY A 123 3.33 -18.38 16.55
N ARG A 124 2.38 -17.48 16.90
CA ARG A 124 2.47 -16.57 18.06
C ARG A 124 3.74 -15.71 18.04
N LEU A 125 4.21 -15.38 16.85
CA LEU A 125 5.35 -14.50 16.65
C LEU A 125 4.88 -13.04 16.69
N SER A 126 5.75 -12.13 17.15
CA SER A 126 5.45 -10.72 16.96
C SER A 126 5.48 -10.36 15.46
N SER A 127 4.60 -9.45 15.06
CA SER A 127 4.48 -9.03 13.66
C SER A 127 5.78 -8.45 13.11
N LEU A 128 6.52 -7.72 13.95
CA LEU A 128 7.83 -7.18 13.59
C LEU A 128 8.83 -8.28 13.22
N VAL A 129 8.96 -9.32 14.06
CA VAL A 129 9.91 -10.41 13.83
C VAL A 129 9.52 -11.26 12.64
N ALA A 130 8.24 -11.64 12.54
CA ALA A 130 7.72 -12.44 11.43
C ALA A 130 7.89 -11.73 10.09
N SER A 131 7.50 -10.45 10.01
CA SER A 131 7.59 -9.70 8.75
C SER A 131 9.03 -9.38 8.35
N LEU A 132 9.93 -9.11 9.30
CA LEU A 132 11.37 -8.97 9.02
C LEU A 132 11.97 -10.29 8.51
N GLY A 133 11.62 -11.42 9.12
CA GLY A 133 12.08 -12.73 8.65
C GLY A 133 11.67 -13.01 7.20
N VAL A 134 10.39 -12.77 6.89
CA VAL A 134 9.86 -12.94 5.52
C VAL A 134 10.48 -11.93 4.55
N LEU A 135 10.69 -10.67 4.97
CA LEU A 135 11.36 -9.65 4.16
C LEU A 135 12.75 -10.14 3.69
N PHE A 136 13.58 -10.59 4.63
CA PHE A 136 14.93 -11.04 4.29
C PHE A 136 14.94 -12.34 3.49
N LEU A 137 14.01 -13.26 3.79
CA LEU A 137 13.87 -14.51 3.04
C LEU A 137 13.51 -14.21 1.57
N ILE A 138 12.49 -13.41 1.31
CA ILE A 138 12.07 -13.04 -0.05
C ILE A 138 13.18 -12.26 -0.75
N ARG A 139 13.81 -11.30 -0.06
CA ARG A 139 14.88 -10.49 -0.64
C ARG A 139 16.09 -11.33 -1.03
N GLY A 140 16.48 -12.28 -0.17
CA GLY A 140 17.54 -13.24 -0.48
C GLY A 140 17.19 -14.14 -1.66
N PHE A 141 15.95 -14.65 -1.70
CA PHE A 141 15.45 -15.45 -2.82
C PHE A 141 15.51 -14.64 -4.13
N LEU A 142 15.01 -13.42 -4.15
CA LEU A 142 15.05 -12.56 -5.34
C LEU A 142 16.48 -12.29 -5.79
N PHE A 143 17.37 -11.98 -4.86
CA PHE A 143 18.78 -11.72 -5.16
C PHE A 143 19.44 -12.89 -5.88
N VAL A 144 19.22 -14.10 -5.40
CA VAL A 144 19.77 -15.34 -6.00
C VAL A 144 19.08 -15.64 -7.32
N SER A 145 17.74 -15.57 -7.38
CA SER A 145 16.97 -15.96 -8.57
C SER A 145 17.21 -15.05 -9.77
N THR A 146 17.45 -13.76 -9.54
CA THR A 146 17.67 -12.77 -10.61
C THR A 146 19.16 -12.57 -10.91
N ASN A 147 20.08 -13.16 -10.13
CA ASN A 147 21.49 -12.82 -10.17
C ASN A 147 21.74 -11.31 -10.07
N SER A 148 20.94 -10.61 -9.28
CA SER A 148 20.95 -9.14 -9.10
C SER A 148 20.72 -8.35 -10.40
N ARG A 149 20.10 -8.95 -11.41
CA ARG A 149 19.79 -8.31 -12.69
C ARG A 149 18.33 -7.96 -12.79
N SER A 150 18.02 -6.85 -13.47
CA SER A 150 16.66 -6.49 -13.83
C SER A 150 16.15 -7.40 -14.94
N ILE A 151 14.89 -7.80 -14.86
CA ILE A 151 14.20 -8.49 -15.95
C ILE A 151 13.53 -7.41 -16.81
N THR A 152 13.94 -7.35 -18.07
CA THR A 152 13.31 -6.43 -19.05
C THR A 152 12.25 -7.18 -19.82
N LEU A 153 11.02 -6.67 -19.81
CA LEU A 153 9.93 -7.23 -20.59
C LEU A 153 9.91 -6.52 -21.96
N LEU A 154 10.30 -7.26 -22.99
CA LEU A 154 10.24 -6.78 -24.37
C LEU A 154 8.80 -6.85 -24.87
N GLU A 155 8.39 -5.84 -25.63
CA GLU A 155 7.09 -5.77 -26.33
C GLU A 155 5.82 -5.77 -25.43
N ILE A 156 5.96 -5.61 -24.10
CA ILE A 156 4.78 -5.54 -23.22
C ILE A 156 3.95 -4.29 -23.49
N ASP A 157 4.55 -3.23 -24.01
CA ASP A 157 3.93 -1.97 -24.41
C ASP A 157 2.95 -2.11 -25.58
N THR A 158 3.09 -3.15 -26.39
CA THR A 158 2.15 -3.47 -27.48
C THR A 158 0.87 -4.18 -27.01
N HIS A 159 0.88 -4.71 -25.78
CA HIS A 159 -0.27 -5.43 -25.25
C HIS A 159 -1.40 -4.46 -24.84
N TRP A 160 -2.66 -4.82 -25.14
CA TRP A 160 -3.84 -3.99 -24.88
C TRP A 160 -3.97 -3.53 -23.42
N MET A 161 -3.50 -4.31 -22.47
CA MET A 161 -3.55 -4.00 -21.04
C MET A 161 -2.59 -2.88 -20.65
N TYR A 162 -1.46 -2.73 -21.34
CA TYR A 162 -0.45 -1.73 -21.01
C TYR A 162 -1.00 -0.29 -21.03
N PRO A 163 -1.65 0.20 -22.10
CA PRO A 163 -2.22 1.54 -22.09
C PRO A 163 -3.33 1.71 -21.06
N MET A 164 -4.03 0.63 -20.68
CA MET A 164 -5.08 0.65 -19.67
C MET A 164 -4.53 0.79 -18.25
N LEU A 165 -3.39 0.17 -17.95
CA LEU A 165 -2.79 0.21 -16.61
C LEU A 165 -1.74 1.32 -16.45
N VAL A 166 -0.89 1.53 -17.45
CA VAL A 166 0.31 2.38 -17.38
C VAL A 166 0.29 3.52 -18.40
N GLY A 167 -0.74 3.59 -19.24
CA GLY A 167 -0.87 4.58 -20.29
C GLY A 167 -1.07 6.01 -19.80
N LYS A 168 -1.17 6.94 -20.77
CA LYS A 168 -1.47 8.35 -20.51
C LYS A 168 -2.72 8.77 -21.26
N ILE A 169 -3.64 9.45 -20.58
CA ILE A 169 -4.83 10.09 -21.18
C ILE A 169 -4.59 11.60 -21.14
N TYR A 170 -4.50 12.24 -22.33
CA TYR A 170 -4.18 13.66 -22.45
C TYR A 170 -2.92 14.08 -21.66
N GLY A 171 -1.90 13.20 -21.62
CA GLY A 171 -0.65 13.45 -20.87
C GLY A 171 -0.71 13.11 -19.38
N PHE A 172 -1.88 12.73 -18.84
CA PHE A 172 -2.06 12.36 -17.44
C PHE A 172 -1.93 10.85 -17.24
N PRO A 173 -1.13 10.36 -16.27
CA PRO A 173 -0.95 8.92 -16.04
C PRO A 173 -2.26 8.23 -15.59
N VAL A 174 -2.68 7.17 -16.28
CA VAL A 174 -3.87 6.38 -15.93
C VAL A 174 -3.75 5.75 -14.53
N GLN A 175 -2.56 5.44 -14.10
CA GLN A 175 -2.26 4.90 -12.77
C GLN A 175 -2.85 5.75 -11.63
N VAL A 176 -2.92 7.08 -11.80
CA VAL A 176 -3.53 7.98 -10.81
C VAL A 176 -5.02 7.72 -10.66
N LEU A 177 -5.73 7.41 -11.76
CA LEU A 177 -7.15 7.07 -11.73
C LEU A 177 -7.38 5.76 -10.98
N TRP A 178 -6.55 4.76 -11.22
CA TRP A 178 -6.60 3.49 -10.49
C TRP A 178 -6.31 3.69 -9.01
N ALA A 179 -5.31 4.50 -8.66
CA ALA A 179 -5.00 4.83 -7.27
C ALA A 179 -6.15 5.56 -6.60
N LEU A 180 -6.81 6.52 -7.25
CA LEU A 180 -7.99 7.21 -6.71
C LEU A 180 -9.14 6.23 -6.49
N GLY A 181 -9.41 5.34 -7.44
CA GLY A 181 -10.40 4.26 -7.28
C GLY A 181 -10.08 3.37 -6.08
N PHE A 182 -8.82 3.01 -5.90
CA PHE A 182 -8.36 2.21 -4.77
C PHE A 182 -8.48 2.94 -3.43
N VAL A 183 -8.19 4.25 -3.39
CA VAL A 183 -8.42 5.10 -2.21
C VAL A 183 -9.88 5.11 -1.81
N ILE A 184 -10.79 5.36 -2.77
CA ILE A 184 -12.24 5.41 -2.53
C ILE A 184 -12.76 4.05 -2.06
N PHE A 185 -12.32 2.96 -2.71
CA PHE A 185 -12.67 1.59 -2.33
C PHE A 185 -12.18 1.29 -0.90
N SER A 186 -10.92 1.60 -0.59
CA SER A 186 -10.34 1.36 0.72
C SER A 186 -11.01 2.22 1.80
N TYR A 187 -11.34 3.48 1.50
CA TYR A 187 -12.10 4.35 2.40
C TYR A 187 -13.47 3.75 2.75
N TYR A 188 -14.20 3.25 1.75
CA TYR A 188 -15.47 2.56 1.97
C TYR A 188 -15.28 1.29 2.80
N LEU A 189 -14.28 0.47 2.46
CA LEU A 189 -13.95 -0.77 3.15
C LEU A 189 -13.60 -0.52 4.63
N PHE A 190 -12.86 0.55 4.91
CA PHE A 190 -12.40 0.92 6.25
C PHE A 190 -13.52 1.49 7.14
N ASN A 191 -14.36 2.38 6.58
CA ASN A 191 -15.32 3.15 7.37
C ASN A 191 -16.75 2.59 7.34
N ARG A 192 -17.10 1.77 6.34
CA ARG A 192 -18.49 1.34 6.11
C ARG A 192 -18.68 -0.17 6.05
N HIS A 193 -17.64 -0.92 5.75
CA HIS A 193 -17.73 -2.37 5.62
C HIS A 193 -17.44 -3.06 6.96
N VAL A 194 -18.05 -4.23 7.17
CA VAL A 194 -17.90 -5.04 8.38
C VAL A 194 -16.42 -5.37 8.68
N PHE A 195 -15.61 -5.59 7.65
CA PHE A 195 -14.18 -5.85 7.82
C PHE A 195 -13.46 -4.67 8.50
N GLY A 196 -13.71 -3.43 8.06
CA GLY A 196 -13.12 -2.23 8.67
C GLY A 196 -13.56 -2.06 10.14
N ILE A 197 -14.85 -2.28 10.43
CA ILE A 197 -15.38 -2.25 11.79
C ILE A 197 -14.66 -3.28 12.67
N HIS A 198 -14.48 -4.50 12.17
CA HIS A 198 -13.75 -5.55 12.90
C HIS A 198 -12.28 -5.20 13.11
N VAL A 199 -11.62 -4.55 12.13
CA VAL A 199 -10.24 -4.06 12.26
C VAL A 199 -10.12 -3.08 13.42
N HIS A 200 -11.03 -2.11 13.54
CA HIS A 200 -11.07 -1.16 14.67
C HIS A 200 -11.26 -1.87 16.00
N HIS A 201 -12.25 -2.79 16.12
CA HIS A 201 -12.49 -3.52 17.36
C HIS A 201 -11.30 -4.36 17.80
N VAL A 202 -10.62 -5.02 16.84
CA VAL A 202 -9.41 -5.81 17.13
C VAL A 202 -8.28 -4.92 17.62
N GLY A 203 -8.10 -3.74 17.01
CA GLY A 203 -7.07 -2.79 17.41
C GLY A 203 -7.31 -2.14 18.77
N ASP A 204 -8.58 -1.88 19.10
CA ASP A 204 -8.94 -1.32 20.40
C ASP A 204 -8.71 -2.33 21.54
N ASN A 205 -9.22 -3.56 21.39
CA ASN A 205 -9.00 -4.64 22.37
C ASN A 205 -9.36 -6.00 21.77
N GLU A 206 -8.35 -6.84 21.54
CA GLU A 206 -8.52 -8.17 20.94
C GLU A 206 -9.44 -9.11 21.77
N VAL A 207 -9.32 -9.05 23.10
CA VAL A 207 -10.11 -9.92 24.01
C VAL A 207 -11.58 -9.52 23.95
N SER A 208 -11.86 -8.22 24.03
CA SER A 208 -13.22 -7.70 23.92
C SER A 208 -13.84 -7.97 22.55
N ALA A 209 -13.06 -7.82 21.47
CA ALA A 209 -13.49 -8.14 20.11
C ALA A 209 -13.89 -9.64 19.99
N ALA A 210 -13.06 -10.53 20.54
CA ALA A 210 -13.35 -11.96 20.54
C ALA A 210 -14.64 -12.29 21.33
N GLN A 211 -14.89 -11.64 22.47
CA GLN A 211 -16.11 -11.79 23.25
C GLN A 211 -17.36 -11.32 22.51
N MET A 212 -17.22 -10.33 21.63
CA MET A 212 -18.30 -9.88 20.74
C MET A 212 -18.48 -10.78 19.50
N GLY A 213 -17.77 -11.92 19.42
CA GLY A 213 -17.89 -12.86 18.31
C GLY A 213 -17.04 -12.54 17.08
N VAL A 214 -16.14 -11.55 17.17
CA VAL A 214 -15.22 -11.22 16.06
C VAL A 214 -14.12 -12.29 15.99
N ASN A 215 -13.93 -12.86 14.81
CA ASN A 215 -12.82 -13.79 14.59
C ASN A 215 -11.51 -12.98 14.38
N VAL A 216 -10.83 -12.67 15.50
CA VAL A 216 -9.58 -11.90 15.54
C VAL A 216 -8.52 -12.47 14.58
N LYS A 217 -8.37 -13.81 14.55
CA LYS A 217 -7.39 -14.49 13.69
C LYS A 217 -7.67 -14.22 12.22
N ALA A 218 -8.92 -14.36 11.80
CA ALA A 218 -9.29 -14.11 10.41
C ALA A 218 -9.15 -12.63 10.03
N VAL A 219 -9.44 -11.70 10.94
CA VAL A 219 -9.27 -10.26 10.70
C VAL A 219 -7.80 -9.93 10.45
N LYS A 220 -6.90 -10.40 11.31
CA LYS A 220 -5.45 -10.18 11.15
C LYS A 220 -4.92 -10.77 9.84
N ILE A 221 -5.22 -12.03 9.54
CA ILE A 221 -4.78 -12.67 8.29
C ILE A 221 -5.29 -11.90 7.06
N LYS A 222 -6.57 -11.48 7.06
CA LYS A 222 -7.14 -10.69 5.96
C LYS A 222 -6.47 -9.31 5.83
N ALA A 223 -6.09 -8.67 6.93
CA ALA A 223 -5.38 -7.40 6.91
C ALA A 223 -3.98 -7.56 6.27
N PHE A 224 -3.22 -8.58 6.66
CA PHE A 224 -1.94 -8.90 6.02
C PHE A 224 -2.09 -9.27 4.54
N MET A 225 -3.11 -10.07 4.20
CA MET A 225 -3.41 -10.41 2.81
C MET A 225 -3.73 -9.16 1.98
N PHE A 226 -4.48 -8.21 2.53
CA PHE A 226 -4.79 -6.95 1.86
C PHE A 226 -3.54 -6.10 1.62
N VAL A 227 -2.60 -6.07 2.58
CA VAL A 227 -1.27 -5.44 2.40
C VAL A 227 -0.50 -6.12 1.27
N GLY A 228 -0.48 -7.45 1.24
CA GLY A 228 0.17 -8.21 0.17
C GLY A 228 -0.43 -7.95 -1.22
N ILE A 229 -1.76 -7.85 -1.32
CA ILE A 229 -2.46 -7.48 -2.56
C ILE A 229 -2.08 -6.07 -3.01
N GLY A 230 -2.09 -5.10 -2.09
CA GLY A 230 -1.70 -3.73 -2.40
C GLY A 230 -0.25 -3.63 -2.88
N ALA A 231 0.67 -4.34 -2.23
CA ALA A 231 2.07 -4.44 -2.65
C ALA A 231 2.21 -5.07 -4.05
N ALA A 232 1.41 -6.11 -4.35
CA ALA A 232 1.44 -6.77 -5.65
C ALA A 232 0.89 -5.91 -6.79
N VAL A 233 -0.16 -5.13 -6.54
CA VAL A 233 -0.71 -4.20 -7.54
C VAL A 233 0.26 -3.04 -7.79
N ALA A 234 1.05 -2.67 -6.79
CA ALA A 234 2.08 -1.63 -6.92
C ALA A 234 3.29 -2.09 -7.74
N GLY A 235 3.63 -3.41 -7.72
CA GLY A 235 4.78 -4.03 -8.40
C GLY A 235 4.52 -4.35 -9.85
#